data_0ea1da5ac69c1bcc16dce0ce409c21e3
#
_entry.id   0ea1da5ac69c1bcc16dce0ce409c21e3
#
_cell.length_a   1.000
_cell.length_b   1.000
_cell.length_c   1.000
_cell.angle_alpha   90.00
_cell.angle_beta   90.00
_cell.angle_gamma   90.00
#
_symmetry.space_group_name_H-M   'P 1'
#
loop_
_entity.id
_entity.type
_entity.pdbx_description
1 polymer ?
#
loop_
_entity_poly.entity_id
_entity_poly.type
_entity_poly.pdbx_seq_one_letter_code
_entity_poly.pdbx_strand_id
1 'polypeptide(L)'
;MMKKITSLCSTILLLIFFAVPSHAQLKLDLGRTSPLRKLQIAEIAISNLYVDSVNQQKLVEDGIRGMLEKLDPHSTYTTAKETKAMNESLNGSFDGIGVQFNMQEDTLLVIQPVAKGPSEKVGILPGDRIIAVNDTAIAGVKMSREEIMRRLRGPKGTKVNLTIVRRGIAEKLHFTVVRDKIPVKTIDGWYMIEPATGYIRIGSFGATTYEEFMTAVNALKKQGMKNLILDLQDNGGGYLQAAVQIANEFLQKGDLIVYTKGRVAPRSEFDAQGNGTLKDGKVIVLVNEFTASAAEIVTGALQDQDRGIVVGRRTFGKGLVQRPIDFPDGSMMRLTVAHYYTPSGRNIQKPYVKGDLKDYELELDKRFKHGELYSADSIHFADSLKFYTLRKHRTVYGGGGIMPDYFVPLDTLQFTAFHRKLMAKNIVLDNDLKYMDANRKQLKAKYPHFTDYLAHYTVPQSLIDTILAEGKKQKIEPKDKAELDRTLVYLRAQLKALIARDIWDMSEYFQVMNEQSHVVQRALELLRSR
;
A
#
# COMPACT_ATOMS: atom_id res chain seq x y z
N MET A 1 -22.53 -49.81 56.32
CA MET A 1 -22.09 -48.84 57.34
C MET A 1 -20.84 -48.11 56.80
N MET A 2 -20.87 -46.80 56.75
CA MET A 2 -19.77 -45.80 56.49
C MET A 2 -19.31 -45.57 55.04
N LYS A 3 -19.82 -44.58 54.56
CA LYS A 3 -19.36 -43.17 54.20
C LYS A 3 -18.32 -43.14 53.09
N LYS A 4 -18.85 -42.71 51.95
CA LYS A 4 -18.12 -42.15 50.80
C LYS A 4 -17.46 -40.83 51.18
N ILE A 5 -16.20 -40.62 50.78
CA ILE A 5 -15.56 -39.31 50.65
C ILE A 5 -15.11 -39.18 49.21
N THR A 6 -15.79 -38.34 48.50
CA THR A 6 -15.47 -37.90 47.15
C THR A 6 -14.43 -36.80 47.23
N SER A 7 -13.23 -37.03 46.69
CA SER A 7 -12.20 -35.99 46.48
C SER A 7 -12.46 -35.31 45.16
N LEU A 8 -12.76 -34.03 45.23
CA LEU A 8 -12.94 -33.10 44.10
C LEU A 8 -11.57 -32.51 43.75
N CYS A 9 -10.93 -33.00 42.70
CA CYS A 9 -9.76 -32.36 42.12
C CYS A 9 -10.20 -31.16 41.28
N SER A 10 -10.13 -29.97 41.85
CA SER A 10 -10.23 -28.71 41.12
C SER A 10 -8.91 -28.43 40.36
N THR A 11 -8.96 -28.63 39.07
CA THR A 11 -7.88 -28.19 38.15
C THR A 11 -7.99 -26.69 37.99
N ILE A 12 -7.16 -25.93 38.72
CA ILE A 12 -7.00 -24.48 38.52
C ILE A 12 -6.15 -24.29 37.27
N LEU A 13 -6.82 -23.90 36.18
CA LEU A 13 -6.17 -23.45 34.96
C LEU A 13 -5.59 -22.05 35.20
N LEU A 14 -4.30 -21.98 35.45
CA LEU A 14 -3.58 -20.71 35.64
C LEU A 14 -3.42 -20.02 34.28
N LEU A 15 -4.36 -19.13 33.94
CA LEU A 15 -4.21 -18.16 32.86
C LEU A 15 -3.16 -17.13 33.30
N ILE A 16 -1.91 -17.33 32.87
CA ILE A 16 -0.87 -16.32 33.00
C ILE A 16 -1.16 -15.23 31.98
N PHE A 17 -1.93 -14.23 32.38
CA PHE A 17 -1.97 -12.94 31.72
C PHE A 17 -0.59 -12.27 31.92
N PHE A 18 0.22 -12.23 30.87
CA PHE A 18 1.33 -11.31 30.82
C PHE A 18 0.78 -9.89 30.79
N ALA A 19 0.51 -9.36 31.96
CA ALA A 19 0.25 -7.95 32.17
C ALA A 19 1.57 -7.20 31.93
N VAL A 20 1.77 -6.69 30.71
CA VAL A 20 2.75 -5.64 30.48
C VAL A 20 2.33 -4.46 31.36
N PRO A 21 3.17 -3.96 32.28
CA PRO A 21 2.80 -2.83 33.10
C PRO A 21 2.81 -1.55 32.27
N SER A 22 1.69 -1.23 31.65
CA SER A 22 1.45 0.07 31.02
C SER A 22 0.86 1.04 32.03
N HIS A 23 1.61 1.35 33.09
CA HIS A 23 1.23 2.41 34.02
C HIS A 23 1.91 3.73 33.63
N ALA A 24 1.65 4.23 32.44
CA ALA A 24 1.62 5.67 32.28
C ALA A 24 0.23 6.14 32.76
N GLN A 25 0.06 6.26 34.09
CA GLN A 25 -1.10 6.95 34.64
C GLN A 25 -1.12 8.35 34.05
N LEU A 26 -2.11 8.65 33.20
CA LEU A 26 -2.43 10.01 32.82
C LEU A 26 -2.80 10.75 34.13
N LYS A 27 -1.87 11.51 34.69
CA LYS A 27 -2.19 12.43 35.78
C LYS A 27 -3.03 13.56 35.21
N LEU A 28 -4.35 13.47 35.34
CA LEU A 28 -5.25 14.57 35.05
C LEU A 28 -5.12 15.57 36.18
N ASP A 29 -4.43 16.68 35.90
CA ASP A 29 -4.44 17.84 36.80
C ASP A 29 -5.72 18.65 36.51
N LEU A 30 -6.71 18.57 37.39
CA LEU A 30 -7.99 19.28 37.32
C LEU A 30 -7.99 20.57 38.16
N GLY A 31 -6.80 21.06 38.58
CA GLY A 31 -6.66 22.32 39.34
C GLY A 31 -7.25 23.53 38.60
N ARG A 32 -7.64 24.60 39.34
CA ARG A 32 -8.25 25.82 38.77
C ARG A 32 -7.39 26.52 37.69
N THR A 33 -6.09 26.32 37.71
CA THR A 33 -5.10 26.90 36.77
C THR A 33 -4.59 25.90 35.73
N SER A 34 -5.19 24.69 35.66
CA SER A 34 -4.77 23.65 34.72
C SER A 34 -4.92 24.10 33.25
N PRO A 35 -3.92 23.86 32.39
CA PRO A 35 -4.04 24.09 30.96
C PRO A 35 -5.27 23.41 30.31
N LEU A 36 -5.67 22.24 30.81
CA LEU A 36 -6.86 21.53 30.37
C LEU A 36 -8.13 22.36 30.62
N ARG A 37 -8.24 23.01 31.80
CA ARG A 37 -9.39 23.86 32.12
C ARG A 37 -9.46 25.11 31.22
N LYS A 38 -8.31 25.68 30.83
CA LYS A 38 -8.29 26.78 29.86
C LYS A 38 -8.87 26.35 28.51
N LEU A 39 -8.52 25.14 28.04
CA LEU A 39 -9.04 24.58 26.80
C LEU A 39 -10.56 24.37 26.87
N GLN A 40 -11.07 23.83 27.98
CA GLN A 40 -12.51 23.66 28.20
C GLN A 40 -13.26 24.98 28.21
N ILE A 41 -12.73 26.03 28.92
CA ILE A 41 -13.35 27.35 28.93
C ILE A 41 -13.38 27.96 27.52
N ALA A 42 -12.32 27.83 26.77
CA ALA A 42 -12.27 28.34 25.39
C ALA A 42 -13.32 27.65 24.49
N GLU A 43 -13.43 26.33 24.57
CA GLU A 43 -14.42 25.55 23.83
C GLU A 43 -15.84 25.98 24.19
N ILE A 44 -16.20 26.04 25.48
CA ILE A 44 -17.51 26.47 25.97
C ILE A 44 -17.82 27.92 25.53
N ALA A 45 -16.85 28.82 25.65
CA ALA A 45 -17.05 30.21 25.26
C ALA A 45 -17.30 30.37 23.76
N ILE A 46 -16.52 29.70 22.92
CA ILE A 46 -16.70 29.74 21.46
C ILE A 46 -18.05 29.13 21.08
N SER A 47 -18.40 27.98 21.64
CA SER A 47 -19.65 27.29 21.30
C SER A 47 -20.93 28.06 21.70
N ASN A 48 -20.84 28.89 22.76
CA ASN A 48 -22.04 29.58 23.29
C ASN A 48 -22.08 31.08 23.03
N LEU A 49 -20.93 31.76 22.80
CA LEU A 49 -20.87 33.22 22.74
C LEU A 49 -20.42 33.73 21.36
N TYR A 50 -19.94 32.86 20.47
CA TYR A 50 -19.53 33.31 19.14
C TYR A 50 -20.74 33.82 18.35
N VAL A 51 -20.54 34.85 17.52
CA VAL A 51 -21.62 35.56 16.80
C VAL A 51 -22.44 34.66 15.87
N ASP A 52 -21.81 33.65 15.28
CA ASP A 52 -22.49 32.68 14.42
C ASP A 52 -22.57 31.30 15.08
N SER A 53 -23.45 30.43 14.55
CA SER A 53 -23.56 29.05 15.04
C SER A 53 -22.28 28.26 14.77
N VAL A 54 -21.79 27.52 15.77
CA VAL A 54 -20.58 26.69 15.71
C VAL A 54 -20.95 25.22 15.85
N ASN A 55 -20.39 24.38 15.00
CA ASN A 55 -20.45 22.94 15.20
C ASN A 55 -19.40 22.54 16.24
N GLN A 56 -19.83 22.24 17.46
CA GLN A 56 -19.00 21.93 18.62
C GLN A 56 -18.08 20.72 18.35
N GLN A 57 -18.59 19.65 17.73
CA GLN A 57 -17.78 18.47 17.39
C GLN A 57 -16.64 18.86 16.46
N LYS A 58 -16.94 19.57 15.39
CA LYS A 58 -15.92 20.02 14.44
C LYS A 58 -14.90 20.95 15.09
N LEU A 59 -15.32 21.84 15.98
CA LEU A 59 -14.42 22.74 16.73
C LEU A 59 -13.41 21.94 17.54
N VAL A 60 -13.86 20.91 18.27
CA VAL A 60 -12.99 20.05 19.08
C VAL A 60 -12.03 19.25 18.18
N GLU A 61 -12.52 18.69 17.08
CA GLU A 61 -11.69 17.99 16.09
C GLU A 61 -10.59 18.90 15.52
N ASP A 62 -10.94 20.12 15.12
CA ASP A 62 -9.99 21.12 14.58
C ASP A 62 -8.97 21.54 15.65
N GLY A 63 -9.39 21.64 16.92
CA GLY A 63 -8.51 21.87 18.06
C GLY A 63 -7.49 20.74 18.26
N ILE A 64 -7.92 19.48 18.19
CA ILE A 64 -7.03 18.31 18.26
C ILE A 64 -6.05 18.30 17.09
N ARG A 65 -6.52 18.54 15.85
CA ARG A 65 -5.66 18.65 14.67
C ARG A 65 -4.59 19.72 14.84
N GLY A 66 -4.99 20.94 15.30
CA GLY A 66 -4.07 22.04 15.53
C GLY A 66 -3.01 21.76 16.60
N MET A 67 -3.33 20.97 17.62
CA MET A 67 -2.33 20.52 18.60
C MET A 67 -1.35 19.53 17.99
N LEU A 68 -1.82 18.56 17.19
CA LEU A 68 -0.99 17.51 16.58
C LEU A 68 -0.04 18.09 15.52
N GLU A 69 -0.49 19.04 14.72
CA GLU A 69 0.31 19.72 13.70
C GLU A 69 1.56 20.41 14.28
N LYS A 70 1.55 20.77 15.56
CA LYS A 70 2.69 21.39 16.26
C LYS A 70 3.73 20.38 16.77
N LEU A 71 3.47 19.07 16.62
CA LEU A 71 4.36 18.03 17.16
C LEU A 71 5.29 17.47 16.07
N ASP A 72 4.71 16.80 15.08
CA ASP A 72 5.44 16.14 14.00
C ASP A 72 4.50 15.91 12.78
N PRO A 73 5.03 15.61 11.59
CA PRO A 73 4.21 15.46 10.39
C PRO A 73 3.37 14.16 10.32
N HIS A 74 3.47 13.27 11.29
CA HIS A 74 2.82 11.96 11.26
C HIS A 74 1.81 11.73 12.39
N SER A 75 1.79 12.60 13.39
CA SER A 75 0.74 12.63 14.41
C SER A 75 -0.52 13.22 13.81
N THR A 76 -1.60 12.43 13.73
CA THR A 76 -2.82 12.80 12.99
C THR A 76 -4.08 12.44 13.78
N TYR A 77 -5.16 13.16 13.50
CA TYR A 77 -6.51 12.82 13.93
C TYR A 77 -7.33 12.37 12.72
N THR A 78 -8.13 11.34 12.90
CA THR A 78 -9.08 10.84 11.90
C THR A 78 -10.47 10.73 12.50
N THR A 79 -11.47 11.16 11.75
CA THR A 79 -12.89 10.99 12.10
C THR A 79 -13.25 9.50 12.15
N ALA A 80 -14.36 9.14 12.77
CA ALA A 80 -14.85 7.75 12.82
C ALA A 80 -14.95 7.10 11.41
N LYS A 81 -15.39 7.88 10.41
CA LYS A 81 -15.48 7.42 9.02
C LYS A 81 -14.10 7.13 8.41
N GLU A 82 -13.16 8.04 8.60
CA GLU A 82 -11.78 7.89 8.11
C GLU A 82 -11.05 6.75 8.82
N THR A 83 -11.23 6.63 10.14
CA THR A 83 -10.69 5.55 10.97
C THR A 83 -11.17 4.18 10.48
N LYS A 84 -12.47 4.06 10.21
CA LYS A 84 -13.05 2.83 9.67
C LYS A 84 -12.44 2.46 8.31
N ALA A 85 -12.35 3.41 7.39
CA ALA A 85 -11.80 3.18 6.06
C ALA A 85 -10.31 2.77 6.11
N MET A 86 -9.52 3.40 6.98
CA MET A 86 -8.11 3.06 7.19
C MET A 86 -7.96 1.67 7.81
N ASN A 87 -8.75 1.34 8.83
CA ASN A 87 -8.72 0.03 9.49
C ASN A 87 -9.14 -1.10 8.53
N GLU A 88 -10.14 -0.87 7.67
CA GLU A 88 -10.54 -1.84 6.64
C GLU A 88 -9.36 -2.19 5.71
N SER A 89 -8.60 -1.18 5.27
CA SER A 89 -7.42 -1.39 4.42
C SER A 89 -6.31 -2.18 5.12
N LEU A 90 -6.00 -1.82 6.37
CA LEU A 90 -4.93 -2.47 7.14
C LEU A 90 -5.32 -3.87 7.66
N ASN A 91 -6.60 -4.09 7.98
CA ASN A 91 -7.10 -5.38 8.45
C ASN A 91 -7.29 -6.40 7.30
N GLY A 92 -7.00 -6.02 6.06
CA GLY A 92 -7.01 -6.91 4.90
C GLY A 92 -8.41 -7.34 4.45
N SER A 93 -9.48 -6.66 4.88
CA SER A 93 -10.84 -6.92 4.39
C SER A 93 -11.81 -5.78 4.69
N PHE A 94 -12.84 -5.65 3.85
CA PHE A 94 -13.99 -4.78 4.08
C PHE A 94 -15.29 -5.51 3.77
N ASP A 95 -16.40 -5.03 4.30
CA ASP A 95 -17.72 -5.62 4.02
C ASP A 95 -18.36 -4.98 2.78
N GLY A 96 -18.78 -5.80 1.82
CA GLY A 96 -19.35 -5.31 0.57
C GLY A 96 -19.73 -6.40 -0.42
N ILE A 97 -19.92 -6.01 -1.68
CA ILE A 97 -20.35 -6.91 -2.76
C ILE A 97 -19.18 -7.61 -3.49
N GLY A 98 -17.94 -7.14 -3.34
CA GLY A 98 -16.76 -7.76 -3.96
C GLY A 98 -16.68 -7.56 -5.47
N VAL A 99 -16.62 -6.31 -5.93
CA VAL A 99 -16.33 -5.95 -7.32
C VAL A 99 -15.19 -4.93 -7.37
N GLN A 100 -14.28 -5.11 -8.33
CA GLN A 100 -13.40 -4.06 -8.80
C GLN A 100 -14.14 -3.32 -9.91
N PHE A 101 -14.19 -1.99 -9.83
CA PHE A 101 -14.93 -1.20 -10.79
C PHE A 101 -14.24 0.12 -11.14
N ASN A 102 -14.60 0.65 -12.29
CA ASN A 102 -14.27 2.03 -12.65
C ASN A 102 -15.54 2.79 -13.05
N MET A 103 -15.46 4.11 -13.02
CA MET A 103 -16.52 4.97 -13.56
C MET A 103 -16.21 5.25 -15.03
N GLN A 104 -17.14 4.93 -15.91
CA GLN A 104 -17.06 5.20 -17.34
C GLN A 104 -18.34 5.92 -17.79
N GLU A 105 -18.20 7.16 -18.30
CA GLU A 105 -19.35 7.96 -18.80
C GLU A 105 -20.52 7.98 -17.80
N ASP A 106 -20.22 8.35 -16.53
CA ASP A 106 -21.20 8.41 -15.43
C ASP A 106 -21.89 7.06 -15.11
N THR A 107 -21.23 5.94 -15.40
CA THR A 107 -21.74 4.60 -15.14
C THR A 107 -20.67 3.73 -14.46
N LEU A 108 -21.06 2.92 -13.47
CA LEU A 108 -20.18 1.96 -12.84
C LEU A 108 -19.98 0.75 -13.76
N LEU A 109 -18.77 0.60 -14.29
CA LEU A 109 -18.34 -0.57 -15.07
C LEU A 109 -17.60 -1.56 -14.16
N VAL A 110 -18.08 -2.79 -14.09
CA VAL A 110 -17.40 -3.89 -13.38
C VAL A 110 -16.17 -4.30 -14.19
N ILE A 111 -14.99 -4.09 -13.63
CA ILE A 111 -13.73 -4.57 -14.20
C ILE A 111 -13.62 -6.07 -13.96
N GLN A 112 -13.78 -6.47 -12.67
CA GLN A 112 -13.72 -7.87 -12.27
C GLN A 112 -14.45 -8.09 -10.94
N PRO A 113 -15.28 -9.12 -10.79
CA PRO A 113 -15.73 -9.57 -9.46
C PRO A 113 -14.55 -10.22 -8.72
N VAL A 114 -14.52 -10.06 -7.41
CA VAL A 114 -13.53 -10.72 -6.55
C VAL A 114 -13.78 -12.23 -6.59
N ALA A 115 -12.74 -13.00 -6.85
CA ALA A 115 -12.82 -14.45 -6.94
C ALA A 115 -13.42 -15.07 -5.67
N LYS A 116 -14.39 -15.97 -5.83
CA LYS A 116 -15.19 -16.59 -4.75
C LYS A 116 -15.98 -15.59 -3.91
N GLY A 117 -16.03 -14.32 -4.34
CA GLY A 117 -16.77 -13.25 -3.67
C GLY A 117 -18.28 -13.29 -3.92
N PRO A 118 -19.04 -12.43 -3.22
CA PRO A 118 -20.52 -12.40 -3.31
C PRO A 118 -21.04 -12.12 -4.73
N SER A 119 -20.41 -11.19 -5.44
CA SER A 119 -20.81 -10.81 -6.79
C SER A 119 -20.56 -11.91 -7.82
N GLU A 120 -19.42 -12.61 -7.72
CA GLU A 120 -19.13 -13.73 -8.60
C GLU A 120 -20.13 -14.88 -8.40
N LYS A 121 -20.48 -15.19 -7.14
CA LYS A 121 -21.44 -16.25 -6.79
C LYS A 121 -22.83 -16.04 -7.37
N VAL A 122 -23.27 -14.82 -7.56
CA VAL A 122 -24.57 -14.50 -8.19
C VAL A 122 -24.49 -14.33 -9.70
N GLY A 123 -23.30 -14.43 -10.29
CA GLY A 123 -23.12 -14.39 -11.77
C GLY A 123 -22.92 -12.98 -12.33
N ILE A 124 -22.43 -12.03 -11.54
CA ILE A 124 -21.94 -10.73 -12.05
C ILE A 124 -20.64 -11.00 -12.80
N LEU A 125 -20.50 -10.40 -13.97
CA LEU A 125 -19.38 -10.63 -14.90
C LEU A 125 -18.59 -9.34 -15.13
N PRO A 126 -17.31 -9.46 -15.53
CA PRO A 126 -16.57 -8.33 -16.08
C PRO A 126 -17.26 -7.73 -17.30
N GLY A 127 -17.33 -6.40 -17.37
CA GLY A 127 -18.06 -5.66 -18.39
C GLY A 127 -19.51 -5.32 -18.03
N ASP A 128 -20.06 -5.85 -16.94
CA ASP A 128 -21.37 -5.47 -16.45
C ASP A 128 -21.41 -4.00 -16.02
N ARG A 129 -22.50 -3.30 -16.31
CA ARG A 129 -22.74 -1.92 -15.88
C ARG A 129 -23.81 -1.90 -14.82
N ILE A 130 -23.44 -1.56 -13.59
CA ILE A 130 -24.41 -1.39 -12.50
C ILE A 130 -25.03 -0.01 -12.66
N ILE A 131 -26.33 0.02 -12.93
CA ILE A 131 -27.07 1.25 -13.21
C ILE A 131 -27.98 1.70 -12.06
N ALA A 132 -28.35 0.78 -11.15
CA ALA A 132 -29.10 1.11 -9.94
C ALA A 132 -28.72 0.19 -8.78
N VAL A 133 -28.85 0.71 -7.55
CA VAL A 133 -28.65 0.01 -6.28
C VAL A 133 -29.87 0.25 -5.39
N ASN A 134 -30.58 -0.82 -4.96
CA ASN A 134 -31.83 -0.76 -4.20
C ASN A 134 -32.81 0.25 -4.83
N ASP A 135 -33.09 0.10 -6.12
CA ASP A 135 -33.97 0.94 -6.93
C ASP A 135 -33.55 2.42 -7.08
N THR A 136 -32.43 2.82 -6.49
CA THR A 136 -31.85 4.15 -6.70
C THR A 136 -30.94 4.13 -7.91
N ALA A 137 -31.22 4.95 -8.94
CA ALA A 137 -30.33 5.12 -10.08
C ALA A 137 -28.97 5.68 -9.63
N ILE A 138 -27.88 5.07 -10.14
CA ILE A 138 -26.52 5.52 -9.89
C ILE A 138 -25.77 5.89 -11.18
N ALA A 139 -26.33 5.56 -12.34
CA ALA A 139 -25.81 5.90 -13.66
C ALA A 139 -26.62 7.06 -14.27
N GLY A 140 -25.94 7.96 -14.98
CA GLY A 140 -26.56 9.12 -15.66
C GLY A 140 -27.03 10.22 -14.72
N VAL A 141 -26.66 10.18 -13.43
CA VAL A 141 -27.12 11.12 -12.38
C VAL A 141 -25.99 11.89 -11.71
N LYS A 142 -24.76 11.75 -12.22
CA LYS A 142 -23.53 12.37 -11.69
C LYS A 142 -23.29 12.08 -10.20
N MET A 143 -23.65 10.88 -9.76
CA MET A 143 -23.41 10.45 -8.37
C MET A 143 -21.91 10.28 -8.12
N SER A 144 -21.42 10.79 -6.99
CA SER A 144 -20.01 10.66 -6.66
C SER A 144 -19.61 9.19 -6.43
N ARG A 145 -18.35 8.86 -6.71
CA ARG A 145 -17.79 7.51 -6.49
C ARG A 145 -17.94 7.07 -5.03
N GLU A 146 -17.76 8.00 -4.09
CA GLU A 146 -17.88 7.77 -2.64
C GLU A 146 -19.31 7.38 -2.27
N GLU A 147 -20.30 8.06 -2.84
CA GLU A 147 -21.71 7.76 -2.60
C GLU A 147 -22.11 6.41 -3.21
N ILE A 148 -21.63 6.09 -4.40
CA ILE A 148 -21.83 4.78 -5.01
C ILE A 148 -21.22 3.68 -4.14
N MET A 149 -19.95 3.85 -3.70
CA MET A 149 -19.31 2.90 -2.80
C MET A 149 -20.07 2.72 -1.49
N ARG A 150 -20.59 3.81 -0.90
CA ARG A 150 -21.38 3.76 0.32
C ARG A 150 -22.64 2.89 0.17
N ARG A 151 -23.28 2.91 -1.00
CA ARG A 151 -24.48 2.09 -1.30
C ARG A 151 -24.14 0.62 -1.54
N LEU A 152 -23.00 0.33 -2.16
CA LEU A 152 -22.53 -1.04 -2.43
C LEU A 152 -21.98 -1.71 -1.17
N ARG A 153 -21.29 -0.97 -0.29
CA ARG A 153 -20.82 -1.44 1.01
C ARG A 153 -21.96 -1.57 2.01
N GLY A 154 -21.72 -2.31 3.08
CA GLY A 154 -22.64 -2.49 4.20
C GLY A 154 -22.32 -3.74 4.99
N PRO A 155 -22.89 -3.93 6.18
CA PRO A 155 -22.54 -5.05 7.06
C PRO A 155 -22.69 -6.40 6.37
N LYS A 156 -21.74 -7.32 6.66
CA LYS A 156 -21.80 -8.72 6.23
C LYS A 156 -23.18 -9.32 6.52
N GLY A 157 -23.72 -10.10 5.58
CA GLY A 157 -25.01 -10.76 5.69
C GLY A 157 -26.21 -9.92 5.24
N THR A 158 -26.05 -8.58 5.05
CA THR A 158 -27.11 -7.74 4.52
C THR A 158 -27.24 -7.90 3.00
N LYS A 159 -28.45 -7.74 2.48
CA LYS A 159 -28.76 -7.87 1.06
C LYS A 159 -28.68 -6.51 0.36
N VAL A 160 -28.28 -6.50 -0.89
CA VAL A 160 -28.38 -5.36 -1.79
C VAL A 160 -28.86 -5.83 -3.15
N ASN A 161 -29.81 -5.12 -3.72
CA ASN A 161 -30.35 -5.39 -5.05
C ASN A 161 -29.62 -4.52 -6.08
N LEU A 162 -29.14 -5.13 -7.16
CA LEU A 162 -28.43 -4.47 -8.22
C LEU A 162 -29.19 -4.61 -9.52
N THR A 163 -29.37 -3.51 -10.25
CA THR A 163 -29.85 -3.53 -11.63
C THR A 163 -28.66 -3.32 -12.55
N ILE A 164 -28.48 -4.23 -13.49
CA ILE A 164 -27.30 -4.32 -14.35
C ILE A 164 -27.71 -4.33 -15.83
N VAL A 165 -26.93 -3.62 -16.64
CA VAL A 165 -26.94 -3.73 -18.10
C VAL A 165 -25.72 -4.53 -18.53
N ARG A 166 -25.94 -5.60 -19.30
CA ARG A 166 -24.88 -6.48 -19.84
C ARG A 166 -24.88 -6.39 -21.37
N ARG A 167 -23.70 -6.19 -21.94
CA ARG A 167 -23.53 -6.12 -23.40
C ARG A 167 -24.02 -7.40 -24.07
N GLY A 168 -24.85 -7.24 -25.10
CA GLY A 168 -25.44 -8.36 -25.84
C GLY A 168 -26.69 -8.97 -25.21
N ILE A 169 -27.20 -8.42 -24.10
CA ILE A 169 -28.49 -8.75 -23.49
C ILE A 169 -29.34 -7.50 -23.47
N ALA A 170 -30.55 -7.57 -24.07
CA ALA A 170 -31.44 -6.42 -24.21
C ALA A 170 -32.13 -6.07 -22.87
N GLU A 171 -32.46 -7.08 -22.07
CA GLU A 171 -33.15 -6.90 -20.80
C GLU A 171 -32.18 -6.47 -19.69
N LYS A 172 -32.69 -5.68 -18.74
CA LYS A 172 -31.99 -5.37 -17.51
C LYS A 172 -31.95 -6.60 -16.62
N LEU A 173 -30.75 -6.93 -16.11
CA LEU A 173 -30.55 -8.05 -15.20
C LEU A 173 -30.69 -7.55 -13.75
N HIS A 174 -31.30 -8.37 -12.90
CA HIS A 174 -31.48 -8.08 -11.48
C HIS A 174 -30.76 -9.13 -10.64
N PHE A 175 -29.89 -8.68 -9.73
CA PHE A 175 -29.14 -9.54 -8.84
C PHE A 175 -29.35 -9.09 -7.40
N THR A 176 -29.65 -10.03 -6.51
CA THR A 176 -29.60 -9.82 -5.07
C THR A 176 -28.26 -10.36 -4.55
N VAL A 177 -27.41 -9.47 -4.09
CA VAL A 177 -26.09 -9.83 -3.54
C VAL A 177 -26.17 -9.79 -2.01
N VAL A 178 -25.76 -10.87 -1.35
CA VAL A 178 -25.56 -10.88 0.10
C VAL A 178 -24.14 -10.41 0.37
N ARG A 179 -23.98 -9.27 1.04
CA ARG A 179 -22.67 -8.70 1.36
C ARG A 179 -21.86 -9.64 2.24
N ASP A 180 -20.57 -9.70 2.00
CA ASP A 180 -19.63 -10.53 2.76
C ASP A 180 -18.32 -9.78 2.97
N LYS A 181 -17.42 -10.36 3.76
CA LYS A 181 -16.03 -9.89 3.87
C LYS A 181 -15.31 -10.06 2.54
N ILE A 182 -14.80 -8.97 2.02
CA ILE A 182 -14.07 -8.91 0.76
C ILE A 182 -12.58 -8.77 1.10
N PRO A 183 -11.74 -9.74 0.76
CA PRO A 183 -10.32 -9.65 1.04
C PRO A 183 -9.67 -8.50 0.25
N VAL A 184 -8.78 -7.76 0.91
CA VAL A 184 -7.88 -6.80 0.28
C VAL A 184 -6.50 -7.44 0.23
N LYS A 185 -6.05 -7.78 -0.97
CA LYS A 185 -4.71 -8.35 -1.16
C LYS A 185 -3.65 -7.30 -0.85
N THR A 186 -2.60 -7.71 -0.17
CA THR A 186 -1.43 -6.89 0.15
C THR A 186 -0.20 -7.28 -0.68
N ILE A 187 -0.24 -8.48 -1.27
CA ILE A 187 0.72 -8.93 -2.28
C ILE A 187 0.14 -8.61 -3.66
N ASP A 188 0.75 -7.66 -4.36
CA ASP A 188 0.29 -7.21 -5.67
C ASP A 188 0.55 -8.26 -6.76
N GLY A 189 1.67 -9.00 -6.66
CA GLY A 189 2.00 -10.03 -7.63
C GLY A 189 3.18 -10.89 -7.19
N TRP A 190 3.20 -12.12 -7.69
CA TRP A 190 4.31 -13.04 -7.49
C TRP A 190 4.39 -14.06 -8.64
N TYR A 191 5.61 -14.39 -9.07
CA TYR A 191 5.85 -15.36 -10.15
C TYR A 191 7.35 -15.72 -10.22
N MET A 192 7.69 -16.78 -10.94
CA MET A 192 9.07 -17.07 -11.30
C MET A 192 9.51 -16.14 -12.44
N ILE A 193 10.40 -15.19 -12.16
CA ILE A 193 10.90 -14.22 -13.15
C ILE A 193 12.00 -14.81 -14.03
N GLU A 194 12.76 -15.75 -13.48
CA GLU A 194 13.76 -16.57 -14.16
C GLU A 194 13.82 -17.96 -13.53
N PRO A 195 14.45 -18.95 -14.18
CA PRO A 195 14.75 -20.22 -13.53
C PRO A 195 15.46 -20.00 -12.20
N ALA A 196 14.95 -20.59 -11.12
CA ALA A 196 15.41 -20.46 -9.74
C ALA A 196 15.29 -19.05 -9.10
N THR A 197 14.70 -18.06 -9.75
CA THR A 197 14.50 -16.72 -9.18
C THR A 197 13.01 -16.39 -9.12
N GLY A 198 12.48 -16.18 -7.90
CA GLY A 198 11.15 -15.69 -7.66
C GLY A 198 11.11 -14.16 -7.57
N TYR A 199 9.99 -13.60 -7.93
CA TYR A 199 9.63 -12.19 -7.71
C TYR A 199 8.39 -12.12 -6.85
N ILE A 200 8.41 -11.28 -5.81
CA ILE A 200 7.24 -10.98 -4.96
C ILE A 200 7.17 -9.47 -4.77
N ARG A 201 6.01 -8.86 -5.09
CA ARG A 201 5.74 -7.45 -4.82
C ARG A 201 4.77 -7.31 -3.68
N ILE A 202 5.17 -6.58 -2.64
CA ILE A 202 4.33 -6.23 -1.49
C ILE A 202 3.88 -4.78 -1.64
N GLY A 203 2.58 -4.56 -1.82
CA GLY A 203 2.00 -3.21 -1.97
C GLY A 203 1.77 -2.50 -0.63
N SER A 204 1.53 -3.26 0.45
CA SER A 204 1.37 -2.70 1.80
C SER A 204 1.59 -3.76 2.87
N PHE A 205 1.78 -3.33 4.13
CA PHE A 205 1.93 -4.21 5.29
C PHE A 205 0.65 -4.23 6.14
N GLY A 206 -0.32 -5.06 5.77
CA GLY A 206 -1.57 -5.30 6.50
C GLY A 206 -1.50 -6.52 7.42
N ALA A 207 -2.64 -6.85 8.03
CA ALA A 207 -2.76 -7.99 8.95
C ALA A 207 -2.56 -9.35 8.26
N THR A 208 -2.88 -9.45 6.97
CA THR A 208 -2.81 -10.70 6.17
C THR A 208 -1.50 -10.82 5.38
N THR A 209 -0.65 -9.79 5.37
CA THR A 209 0.53 -9.72 4.48
C THR A 209 1.49 -10.88 4.70
N TYR A 210 1.75 -11.26 5.94
CA TYR A 210 2.67 -12.37 6.22
C TYR A 210 2.12 -13.71 5.68
N GLU A 211 0.84 -13.98 5.88
CA GLU A 211 0.20 -15.20 5.38
C GLU A 211 0.19 -15.24 3.84
N GLU A 212 -0.15 -14.12 3.19
CA GLU A 212 -0.13 -13.98 1.73
C GLU A 212 1.30 -14.16 1.19
N PHE A 213 2.30 -13.54 1.84
CA PHE A 213 3.71 -13.67 1.49
C PHE A 213 4.18 -15.13 1.58
N MET A 214 3.88 -15.82 2.66
CA MET A 214 4.25 -17.23 2.83
C MET A 214 3.54 -18.14 1.83
N THR A 215 2.31 -17.82 1.45
CA THR A 215 1.60 -18.52 0.37
C THR A 215 2.36 -18.40 -0.96
N ALA A 216 2.78 -17.17 -1.32
CA ALA A 216 3.59 -16.92 -2.51
C ALA A 216 4.95 -17.63 -2.44
N VAL A 217 5.68 -17.51 -1.32
CA VAL A 217 6.98 -18.17 -1.10
C VAL A 217 6.87 -19.69 -1.27
N ASN A 218 5.88 -20.31 -0.65
CA ASN A 218 5.69 -21.76 -0.73
C ASN A 218 5.36 -22.22 -2.16
N ALA A 219 4.56 -21.45 -2.88
CA ALA A 219 4.25 -21.75 -4.29
C ALA A 219 5.49 -21.60 -5.19
N LEU A 220 6.30 -20.56 -5.00
CA LEU A 220 7.54 -20.36 -5.75
C LEU A 220 8.61 -21.41 -5.42
N LYS A 221 8.74 -21.81 -4.15
CA LYS A 221 9.64 -22.90 -3.75
C LYS A 221 9.29 -24.23 -4.42
N LYS A 222 7.99 -24.54 -4.56
CA LYS A 222 7.54 -25.73 -5.31
C LYS A 222 7.92 -25.66 -6.79
N GLN A 223 8.10 -24.46 -7.34
CA GLN A 223 8.57 -24.22 -8.71
C GLN A 223 10.11 -24.16 -8.82
N GLY A 224 10.83 -24.38 -7.72
CA GLY A 224 12.29 -24.42 -7.69
C GLY A 224 12.98 -23.10 -7.36
N MET A 225 12.26 -22.13 -6.75
CA MET A 225 12.86 -20.86 -6.33
C MET A 225 14.00 -21.09 -5.33
N LYS A 226 15.16 -20.48 -5.62
CA LYS A 226 16.35 -20.39 -4.74
C LYS A 226 16.67 -18.95 -4.36
N ASN A 227 16.45 -18.01 -5.29
CA ASN A 227 16.71 -16.58 -5.09
C ASN A 227 15.40 -15.79 -5.15
N LEU A 228 15.37 -14.62 -4.50
CA LEU A 228 14.18 -13.78 -4.44
C LEU A 228 14.49 -12.33 -4.79
N ILE A 229 13.68 -11.74 -5.65
CA ILE A 229 13.52 -10.30 -5.79
C ILE A 229 12.28 -9.89 -4.98
N LEU A 230 12.49 -9.16 -3.88
CA LEU A 230 11.44 -8.60 -3.04
C LEU A 230 11.21 -7.14 -3.43
N ASP A 231 10.08 -6.86 -4.08
CA ASP A 231 9.76 -5.51 -4.55
C ASP A 231 8.91 -4.78 -3.53
N LEU A 232 9.46 -3.69 -2.99
CA LEU A 232 8.85 -2.77 -2.04
C LEU A 232 8.70 -1.35 -2.62
N GLN A 233 8.83 -1.19 -3.94
CA GLN A 233 8.60 0.09 -4.60
C GLN A 233 7.14 0.54 -4.39
N ASP A 234 6.93 1.81 -4.13
CA ASP A 234 5.63 2.45 -3.86
C ASP A 234 4.91 1.94 -2.58
N ASN A 235 5.60 1.16 -1.73
CA ASN A 235 5.05 0.64 -0.49
C ASN A 235 5.19 1.64 0.66
N GLY A 236 4.08 2.28 1.04
CA GLY A 236 4.03 3.26 2.14
C GLY A 236 4.16 2.67 3.55
N GLY A 237 4.33 1.35 3.69
CA GLY A 237 4.43 0.65 4.97
C GLY A 237 3.11 0.05 5.45
N GLY A 238 2.87 0.09 6.75
CA GLY A 238 1.72 -0.48 7.44
C GLY A 238 2.08 -1.01 8.83
N TYR A 239 1.64 -2.22 9.19
CA TYR A 239 1.90 -2.80 10.49
C TYR A 239 3.37 -3.23 10.68
N LEU A 240 3.98 -2.72 11.77
CA LEU A 240 5.34 -3.09 12.19
C LEU A 240 5.46 -4.61 12.37
N GLN A 241 4.47 -5.25 12.97
CA GLN A 241 4.51 -6.69 13.21
C GLN A 241 4.60 -7.51 11.92
N ALA A 242 3.90 -7.11 10.86
CA ALA A 242 3.99 -7.79 9.57
C ALA A 242 5.39 -7.65 8.94
N ALA A 243 6.01 -6.47 9.07
CA ALA A 243 7.39 -6.26 8.63
C ALA A 243 8.39 -7.12 9.41
N VAL A 244 8.24 -7.19 10.73
CA VAL A 244 9.08 -8.04 11.61
C VAL A 244 8.95 -9.52 11.22
N GLN A 245 7.73 -10.02 11.00
CA GLN A 245 7.50 -11.40 10.58
C GLN A 245 8.13 -11.72 9.23
N ILE A 246 8.02 -10.80 8.25
CA ILE A 246 8.64 -10.99 6.93
C ILE A 246 10.17 -10.91 7.03
N ALA A 247 10.74 -9.95 7.76
CA ALA A 247 12.20 -9.87 7.94
C ALA A 247 12.76 -11.13 8.64
N ASN A 248 12.02 -11.69 9.59
CA ASN A 248 12.37 -12.94 10.28
C ASN A 248 12.58 -14.13 9.32
N GLU A 249 11.88 -14.17 8.19
CA GLU A 249 12.04 -15.25 7.20
C GLU A 249 13.44 -15.35 6.63
N PHE A 250 14.20 -14.24 6.63
CA PHE A 250 15.51 -14.11 6.00
C PHE A 250 16.67 -14.18 6.98
N LEU A 251 16.45 -13.98 8.28
CA LEU A 251 17.48 -13.72 9.27
C LEU A 251 17.74 -14.91 10.18
N GLN A 252 18.94 -14.95 10.77
CA GLN A 252 19.32 -15.99 11.71
C GLN A 252 18.75 -15.69 13.10
N LYS A 253 18.67 -16.70 13.96
CA LYS A 253 18.23 -16.53 15.35
C LYS A 253 19.10 -15.52 16.08
N GLY A 254 18.43 -14.53 16.70
CA GLY A 254 19.08 -13.48 17.46
C GLY A 254 19.59 -12.30 16.62
N ASP A 255 19.44 -12.34 15.29
CA ASP A 255 19.69 -11.15 14.47
C ASP A 255 18.65 -10.10 14.80
N LEU A 256 19.08 -8.91 15.20
CA LEU A 256 18.18 -7.78 15.44
C LEU A 256 17.53 -7.36 14.12
N ILE A 257 16.21 -7.20 14.11
CA ILE A 257 15.42 -6.69 12.98
C ILE A 257 15.27 -5.18 13.07
N VAL A 258 14.81 -4.70 14.22
CA VAL A 258 14.52 -3.29 14.49
C VAL A 258 14.41 -3.09 16.00
N TYR A 259 14.77 -1.91 16.49
CA TYR A 259 14.38 -1.52 17.85
C TYR A 259 13.70 -0.16 17.85
N THR A 260 12.84 0.04 18.86
CA THR A 260 12.12 1.30 19.06
C THR A 260 12.55 1.96 20.37
N LYS A 261 12.59 3.29 20.43
CA LYS A 261 12.91 4.06 21.62
C LYS A 261 12.19 5.40 21.63
N GLY A 262 11.49 5.70 22.69
CA GLY A 262 10.80 6.98 22.90
C GLY A 262 11.12 7.62 24.24
N ARG A 263 10.54 8.79 24.50
CA ARG A 263 10.72 9.52 25.75
C ARG A 263 10.19 8.75 26.97
N VAL A 264 9.01 8.16 26.84
CA VAL A 264 8.33 7.37 27.88
C VAL A 264 8.22 5.88 27.52
N ALA A 265 8.62 5.52 26.30
CA ALA A 265 8.69 4.14 25.83
C ALA A 265 10.16 3.70 25.92
N PRO A 266 10.53 2.73 26.76
CA PRO A 266 11.90 2.23 26.84
C PRO A 266 12.30 1.57 25.51
N ARG A 267 13.61 1.32 25.34
CA ARG A 267 14.10 0.55 24.18
C ARG A 267 13.42 -0.82 24.16
N SER A 268 12.81 -1.14 23.02
CA SER A 268 12.18 -2.43 22.75
C SER A 268 12.76 -3.00 21.47
N GLU A 269 13.28 -4.21 21.54
CA GLU A 269 13.96 -4.91 20.45
C GLU A 269 13.07 -5.99 19.85
N PHE A 270 13.22 -6.18 18.53
CA PHE A 270 12.55 -7.22 17.77
C PHE A 270 13.63 -8.04 17.06
N ASP A 271 13.88 -9.23 17.59
CA ASP A 271 14.91 -10.13 17.11
C ASP A 271 14.31 -11.26 16.27
N ALA A 272 15.07 -11.73 15.31
CA ALA A 272 14.69 -12.88 14.50
C ALA A 272 14.72 -14.17 15.34
N GLN A 273 13.69 -15.00 15.15
CA GLN A 273 13.52 -16.27 15.86
C GLN A 273 14.34 -17.41 15.23
N GLY A 274 14.84 -17.21 14.00
CA GLY A 274 15.64 -18.19 13.27
C GLY A 274 14.85 -19.36 12.68
N ASN A 275 13.54 -19.29 12.72
CA ASN A 275 12.63 -20.30 12.12
C ASN A 275 12.26 -19.97 10.67
N GLY A 276 12.81 -18.91 10.10
CA GLY A 276 12.54 -18.45 8.74
C GLY A 276 13.01 -19.44 7.66
N THR A 277 12.35 -19.38 6.52
CA THR A 277 12.51 -20.33 5.42
C THR A 277 13.29 -19.78 4.23
N LEU A 278 13.73 -18.50 4.28
CA LEU A 278 14.46 -17.78 3.24
C LEU A 278 15.86 -17.35 3.71
N LYS A 279 16.46 -18.10 4.62
CA LYS A 279 17.81 -17.81 5.15
C LYS A 279 18.90 -18.02 4.11
N ASP A 280 18.67 -18.93 3.19
CA ASP A 280 19.59 -19.26 2.11
C ASP A 280 19.18 -18.58 0.80
N GLY A 281 20.08 -18.61 -0.19
CA GLY A 281 19.88 -17.99 -1.50
C GLY A 281 20.13 -16.48 -1.49
N LYS A 282 20.17 -15.89 -2.68
CA LYS A 282 20.36 -14.44 -2.84
C LYS A 282 19.02 -13.71 -2.70
N VAL A 283 19.04 -12.56 -2.04
CA VAL A 283 17.88 -11.67 -1.90
C VAL A 283 18.24 -10.28 -2.37
N ILE A 284 17.41 -9.74 -3.27
CA ILE A 284 17.48 -8.34 -3.69
C ILE A 284 16.18 -7.66 -3.31
N VAL A 285 16.28 -6.51 -2.67
CA VAL A 285 15.15 -5.67 -2.28
C VAL A 285 15.07 -4.47 -3.21
N LEU A 286 13.95 -4.30 -3.90
CA LEU A 286 13.73 -3.15 -4.77
C LEU A 286 13.01 -2.05 -4.00
N VAL A 287 13.51 -0.82 -4.09
CA VAL A 287 12.98 0.33 -3.36
C VAL A 287 12.95 1.58 -4.22
N ASN A 288 12.09 2.52 -3.83
CA ASN A 288 12.06 3.86 -4.42
C ASN A 288 11.72 4.92 -3.36
N GLU A 289 11.60 6.17 -3.79
CA GLU A 289 11.32 7.34 -2.95
C GLU A 289 9.98 7.28 -2.20
N PHE A 290 9.09 6.37 -2.57
CA PHE A 290 7.80 6.13 -1.90
C PHE A 290 7.83 4.93 -0.95
N THR A 291 8.91 4.15 -0.94
CA THR A 291 9.12 3.07 0.03
C THR A 291 9.30 3.67 1.42
N ALA A 292 8.38 3.37 2.36
CA ALA A 292 8.34 4.04 3.66
C ALA A 292 8.02 3.12 4.84
N SER A 293 8.39 3.54 6.06
CA SER A 293 7.93 2.97 7.35
C SER A 293 8.22 1.46 7.46
N ALA A 294 7.20 0.59 7.56
CA ALA A 294 7.34 -0.86 7.66
C ALA A 294 8.15 -1.48 6.52
N ALA A 295 8.04 -0.93 5.29
CA ALA A 295 8.87 -1.34 4.16
C ALA A 295 10.35 -0.99 4.38
N GLU A 296 10.64 0.16 5.03
CA GLU A 296 11.99 0.56 5.39
C GLU A 296 12.57 -0.30 6.54
N ILE A 297 11.71 -0.84 7.42
CA ILE A 297 12.13 -1.79 8.46
C ILE A 297 12.68 -3.06 7.82
N VAL A 298 11.93 -3.67 6.88
CA VAL A 298 12.40 -4.87 6.16
C VAL A 298 13.68 -4.57 5.38
N THR A 299 13.68 -3.46 4.63
CA THR A 299 14.83 -3.03 3.82
C THR A 299 16.07 -2.82 4.69
N GLY A 300 15.93 -2.05 5.79
CA GLY A 300 17.03 -1.74 6.71
C GLY A 300 17.55 -2.97 7.45
N ALA A 301 16.66 -3.86 7.88
CA ALA A 301 17.06 -5.12 8.51
C ALA A 301 17.92 -5.98 7.58
N LEU A 302 17.48 -6.17 6.34
CA LEU A 302 18.19 -6.99 5.35
C LEU A 302 19.52 -6.35 4.91
N GLN A 303 19.55 -5.02 4.75
CA GLN A 303 20.78 -4.30 4.40
C GLN A 303 21.79 -4.31 5.54
N ASP A 304 21.40 -3.95 6.77
CA ASP A 304 22.29 -3.83 7.90
C ASP A 304 22.85 -5.17 8.38
N GLN A 305 22.08 -6.26 8.23
CA GLN A 305 22.53 -7.63 8.50
C GLN A 305 23.34 -8.24 7.34
N ASP A 306 23.61 -7.48 6.27
CA ASP A 306 24.26 -7.98 5.05
C ASP A 306 23.59 -9.21 4.44
N ARG A 307 22.28 -9.36 4.68
CA ARG A 307 21.49 -10.49 4.18
C ARG A 307 20.96 -10.24 2.78
N GLY A 308 20.66 -9.01 2.44
CA GLY A 308 20.11 -8.59 1.15
C GLY A 308 20.88 -7.43 0.54
N ILE A 309 20.73 -7.28 -0.78
CA ILE A 309 21.21 -6.14 -1.55
C ILE A 309 20.02 -5.25 -1.88
N VAL A 310 20.14 -3.96 -1.63
CA VAL A 310 19.10 -2.96 -1.90
C VAL A 310 19.38 -2.27 -3.24
N VAL A 311 18.40 -2.27 -4.14
CA VAL A 311 18.50 -1.72 -5.50
C VAL A 311 17.38 -0.72 -5.75
N GLY A 312 17.70 0.40 -6.36
CA GLY A 312 16.72 1.43 -6.73
C GLY A 312 17.12 2.83 -6.32
N ARG A 313 16.23 3.57 -5.66
CA ARG A 313 16.44 4.94 -5.19
C ARG A 313 16.27 5.07 -3.69
N ARG A 314 16.81 6.13 -3.12
CA ARG A 314 16.72 6.46 -1.69
C ARG A 314 15.26 6.46 -1.23
N THR A 315 14.96 5.74 -0.15
CA THR A 315 13.61 5.60 0.39
C THR A 315 13.09 6.89 1.02
N PHE A 316 11.84 6.89 1.47
CA PHE A 316 11.13 8.07 1.97
C PHE A 316 11.76 8.66 3.23
N GLY A 317 12.16 7.83 4.18
CA GLY A 317 12.72 8.26 5.45
C GLY A 317 11.69 8.51 6.55
N LYS A 318 10.81 7.53 6.81
CA LYS A 318 9.88 7.57 7.94
C LYS A 318 10.34 6.62 9.04
N GLY A 319 11.03 7.17 10.04
CA GLY A 319 11.58 6.45 11.20
C GLY A 319 10.81 6.69 12.51
N LEU A 320 9.51 6.98 12.43
CA LEU A 320 8.63 7.27 13.57
C LEU A 320 7.60 6.17 13.77
N VAL A 321 7.33 5.84 15.03
CA VAL A 321 6.32 4.86 15.44
C VAL A 321 5.10 5.59 16.00
N GLN A 322 3.94 5.39 15.38
CA GLN A 322 2.67 5.93 15.85
C GLN A 322 1.91 4.88 16.65
N ARG A 323 1.28 5.32 17.74
CA ARG A 323 0.32 4.54 18.52
C ARG A 323 -1.09 5.07 18.28
N PRO A 324 -2.05 4.20 17.90
CA PRO A 324 -3.45 4.60 17.86
C PRO A 324 -3.99 4.82 19.27
N ILE A 325 -4.83 5.85 19.41
CA ILE A 325 -5.59 6.18 20.62
C ILE A 325 -7.02 6.39 20.16
N ASP A 326 -7.89 5.44 20.47
CA ASP A 326 -9.28 5.46 20.07
C ASP A 326 -10.11 6.36 20.98
N PHE A 327 -11.04 7.10 20.38
CA PHE A 327 -12.04 7.89 21.07
C PHE A 327 -13.39 7.17 21.11
N PRO A 328 -14.27 7.47 22.11
CA PRO A 328 -15.55 6.79 22.27
C PRO A 328 -16.51 6.93 21.08
N ASP A 329 -16.37 7.99 20.28
CA ASP A 329 -17.17 8.27 19.08
C ASP A 329 -16.69 7.52 17.84
N GLY A 330 -15.64 6.67 17.99
CA GLY A 330 -15.04 5.92 16.90
C GLY A 330 -13.99 6.70 16.08
N SER A 331 -13.75 7.96 16.41
CA SER A 331 -12.61 8.71 15.89
C SER A 331 -11.31 8.24 16.54
N MET A 332 -10.16 8.59 15.97
CA MET A 332 -8.87 8.10 16.44
C MET A 332 -7.78 9.16 16.31
N MET A 333 -6.91 9.23 17.30
CA MET A 333 -5.66 9.97 17.23
C MET A 333 -4.50 8.98 17.06
N ARG A 334 -3.69 9.17 16.02
CA ARG A 334 -2.41 8.47 15.86
C ARG A 334 -1.31 9.39 16.35
N LEU A 335 -0.68 9.02 17.47
CA LEU A 335 0.34 9.84 18.11
C LEU A 335 1.72 9.19 17.95
N THR A 336 2.70 9.94 17.52
CA THR A 336 4.11 9.51 17.50
C THR A 336 4.62 9.36 18.94
N VAL A 337 5.03 8.15 19.30
CA VAL A 337 5.45 7.78 20.65
C VAL A 337 6.91 7.36 20.73
N ALA A 338 7.52 6.97 19.61
CA ALA A 338 8.91 6.51 19.55
C ALA A 338 9.52 6.75 18.16
N HIS A 339 10.86 6.73 18.12
CA HIS A 339 11.63 6.51 16.91
C HIS A 339 11.91 5.02 16.76
N TYR A 340 12.09 4.56 15.53
CA TYR A 340 12.70 3.26 15.30
C TYR A 340 14.09 3.38 14.67
N TYR A 341 14.88 2.34 14.89
CA TYR A 341 16.27 2.25 14.50
C TYR A 341 16.52 0.90 13.84
N THR A 342 17.30 0.90 12.79
CA THR A 342 17.72 -0.33 12.11
C THR A 342 18.80 -1.06 12.93
N PRO A 343 19.17 -2.29 12.58
CA PRO A 343 20.16 -3.07 13.33
C PRO A 343 21.50 -2.38 13.56
N SER A 344 21.98 -1.57 12.62
CA SER A 344 23.22 -0.79 12.76
C SER A 344 23.10 0.39 13.73
N GLY A 345 21.90 0.65 14.25
CA GLY A 345 21.63 1.76 15.20
C GLY A 345 21.27 3.08 14.52
N ARG A 346 21.20 3.13 13.19
CA ARG A 346 20.80 4.36 12.48
C ARG A 346 19.31 4.63 12.57
N ASN A 347 18.97 5.89 12.84
CA ASN A 347 17.62 6.39 12.63
C ASN A 347 17.51 6.89 11.20
N ILE A 348 16.51 6.41 10.46
CA ILE A 348 16.31 6.77 9.05
C ILE A 348 15.36 7.93 8.84
N GLN A 349 14.78 8.50 9.94
CA GLN A 349 13.85 9.61 9.85
C GLN A 349 14.46 10.80 9.12
N LYS A 350 13.82 11.25 8.05
CA LYS A 350 14.22 12.49 7.38
C LYS A 350 13.95 13.70 8.30
N PRO A 351 14.77 14.76 8.23
CA PRO A 351 14.59 15.94 9.04
C PRO A 351 13.21 16.57 8.89
N TYR A 352 12.68 17.12 9.97
CA TYR A 352 11.46 17.94 9.95
C TYR A 352 11.55 19.04 11.02
N VAL A 353 10.85 20.13 10.76
CA VAL A 353 10.66 21.22 11.73
C VAL A 353 9.27 21.07 12.33
N LYS A 354 9.19 21.11 13.67
CA LYS A 354 7.91 21.04 14.37
C LYS A 354 7.00 22.20 13.95
N GLY A 355 5.79 21.88 13.53
CA GLY A 355 4.80 22.83 13.06
C GLY A 355 4.96 23.31 11.60
N ASP A 356 5.97 22.82 10.89
CA ASP A 356 6.15 23.08 9.45
C ASP A 356 5.89 21.83 8.62
N LEU A 357 4.61 21.49 8.48
CA LEU A 357 4.18 20.35 7.67
C LEU A 357 4.47 20.57 6.18
N LYS A 358 4.32 21.81 5.71
CA LYS A 358 4.48 22.15 4.29
C LYS A 358 5.90 21.88 3.79
N ASP A 359 6.91 22.26 4.56
CA ASP A 359 8.31 21.99 4.20
C ASP A 359 8.60 20.49 4.11
N TYR A 360 8.03 19.71 5.03
CA TYR A 360 8.16 18.27 5.05
C TYR A 360 7.50 17.58 3.85
N GLU A 361 6.33 18.06 3.41
CA GLU A 361 5.62 17.55 2.22
C GLU A 361 6.36 17.86 0.92
N LEU A 362 6.97 19.05 0.83
CA LEU A 362 7.74 19.48 -0.33
C LEU A 362 9.15 18.85 -0.42
N GLU A 363 9.55 18.03 0.55
CA GLU A 363 10.91 17.45 0.56
C GLU A 363 11.18 16.60 -0.68
N LEU A 364 10.21 15.81 -1.14
CA LEU A 364 10.35 14.99 -2.34
C LEU A 364 10.52 15.86 -3.60
N ASP A 365 9.78 16.97 -3.71
CA ASP A 365 9.95 17.92 -4.79
C ASP A 365 11.35 18.57 -4.75
N LYS A 366 11.89 18.83 -3.55
CA LYS A 366 13.26 19.33 -3.39
C LYS A 366 14.28 18.30 -3.86
N ARG A 367 14.11 17.02 -3.48
CA ARG A 367 14.97 15.90 -3.96
C ARG A 367 14.97 15.82 -5.49
N PHE A 368 13.78 15.91 -6.10
CA PHE A 368 13.65 15.92 -7.55
C PHE A 368 14.41 17.11 -8.19
N LYS A 369 14.21 18.32 -7.67
CA LYS A 369 14.87 19.54 -8.19
C LYS A 369 16.40 19.52 -8.00
N HIS A 370 16.89 18.91 -6.93
CA HIS A 370 18.32 18.75 -6.67
C HIS A 370 18.97 17.61 -7.45
N GLY A 371 18.20 16.87 -8.25
CA GLY A 371 18.73 15.80 -9.08
C GLY A 371 18.92 14.46 -8.37
N GLU A 372 18.50 14.30 -7.11
CA GLU A 372 18.68 13.07 -6.33
C GLU A 372 17.98 11.84 -6.91
N LEU A 373 16.94 12.04 -7.72
CA LEU A 373 16.24 10.93 -8.38
C LEU A 373 16.96 10.48 -9.66
N TYR A 374 17.95 11.24 -10.14
CA TYR A 374 18.65 11.01 -11.41
C TYR A 374 20.11 10.62 -11.22
N SER A 375 20.75 11.06 -10.12
CA SER A 375 22.17 10.79 -9.85
C SER A 375 22.39 10.50 -8.37
N ALA A 376 23.14 9.44 -8.09
CA ALA A 376 23.61 9.15 -6.74
C ALA A 376 24.56 10.23 -6.21
N ASP A 377 25.32 10.87 -7.09
CA ASP A 377 26.28 11.93 -6.72
C ASP A 377 25.61 13.21 -6.21
N SER A 378 24.30 13.37 -6.46
CA SER A 378 23.51 14.48 -5.91
C SER A 378 23.05 14.23 -4.47
N ILE A 379 23.33 13.04 -3.90
CA ILE A 379 22.88 12.66 -2.56
C ILE A 379 24.06 12.80 -1.59
N HIS A 380 23.94 13.74 -0.67
CA HIS A 380 24.98 14.01 0.32
C HIS A 380 24.47 13.77 1.74
N PHE A 381 25.26 13.06 2.53
CA PHE A 381 25.02 12.84 3.95
C PHE A 381 26.17 13.41 4.77
N ALA A 382 25.86 13.99 5.91
CA ALA A 382 26.87 14.40 6.88
C ALA A 382 27.65 13.18 7.42
N ASP A 383 28.92 13.34 7.71
CA ASP A 383 29.75 12.26 8.26
C ASP A 383 29.21 11.72 9.59
N SER A 384 28.53 12.55 10.38
CA SER A 384 27.87 12.16 11.62
C SER A 384 26.70 11.19 11.44
N LEU A 385 26.21 11.02 10.21
CA LEU A 385 25.14 10.09 9.84
C LEU A 385 25.65 8.78 9.23
N LYS A 386 26.95 8.56 9.26
CA LYS A 386 27.62 7.35 8.77
C LYS A 386 27.51 6.22 9.77
N PHE A 387 27.10 5.06 9.32
CA PHE A 387 27.03 3.81 10.07
C PHE A 387 27.62 2.68 9.21
N TYR A 388 27.72 1.50 9.79
CA TYR A 388 28.27 0.34 9.09
C TYR A 388 27.36 -0.87 9.25
N THR A 389 27.24 -1.67 8.20
CA THR A 389 26.56 -2.97 8.27
C THR A 389 27.28 -3.91 9.22
N LEU A 390 26.55 -4.86 9.81
CA LEU A 390 27.04 -5.61 10.97
C LEU A 390 28.07 -6.72 10.63
N ARG A 391 28.04 -7.25 9.40
CA ARG A 391 28.90 -8.38 9.02
C ARG A 391 30.01 -7.99 8.04
N LYS A 392 29.69 -7.19 7.03
CA LYS A 392 30.65 -6.79 5.97
C LYS A 392 31.19 -5.38 6.13
N HIS A 393 30.74 -4.64 7.15
CA HIS A 393 31.15 -3.27 7.44
C HIS A 393 31.03 -2.31 6.23
N ARG A 394 29.99 -2.51 5.39
CA ARG A 394 29.67 -1.57 4.31
C ARG A 394 29.13 -0.27 4.89
N THR A 395 29.49 0.85 4.30
CA THR A 395 28.95 2.15 4.73
C THR A 395 27.47 2.26 4.40
N VAL A 396 26.68 2.67 5.40
CA VAL A 396 25.25 3.00 5.29
C VAL A 396 24.98 4.31 6.01
N TYR A 397 23.86 4.97 5.69
CA TYR A 397 23.56 6.31 6.21
C TYR A 397 22.23 6.33 6.95
N GLY A 398 22.15 7.19 7.98
CA GLY A 398 20.92 7.55 8.67
C GLY A 398 20.39 8.93 8.25
N GLY A 399 19.29 9.38 8.87
CA GLY A 399 18.82 10.77 8.78
C GLY A 399 18.07 11.14 7.49
N GLY A 400 17.70 10.18 6.64
CA GLY A 400 17.01 10.55 5.41
C GLY A 400 16.59 9.38 4.52
N GLY A 401 16.05 8.31 5.12
CA GLY A 401 15.70 7.09 4.41
C GLY A 401 16.87 6.12 4.26
N ILE A 402 16.66 5.07 3.50
CA ILE A 402 17.65 4.04 3.22
C ILE A 402 18.23 4.30 1.82
N MET A 403 19.54 4.53 1.77
CA MET A 403 20.28 4.60 0.52
C MET A 403 20.47 3.19 -0.05
N PRO A 404 20.11 2.93 -1.32
CA PRO A 404 20.32 1.63 -1.94
C PRO A 404 21.81 1.34 -2.11
N ASP A 405 22.18 0.05 -2.10
CA ASP A 405 23.54 -0.41 -2.41
C ASP A 405 23.87 -0.20 -3.90
N TYR A 406 22.87 -0.30 -4.76
CA TYR A 406 22.97 -0.01 -6.19
C TYR A 406 21.87 0.97 -6.58
N PHE A 407 22.31 2.16 -6.88
CA PHE A 407 21.40 3.22 -7.33
C PHE A 407 20.97 2.97 -8.79
N VAL A 408 19.66 3.08 -9.04
CA VAL A 408 19.09 3.06 -10.39
C VAL A 408 18.27 4.34 -10.57
N PRO A 409 18.65 5.23 -11.50
CA PRO A 409 17.99 6.51 -11.67
C PRO A 409 16.54 6.37 -12.13
N LEU A 410 15.74 7.40 -11.87
CA LEU A 410 14.40 7.51 -12.42
C LEU A 410 14.48 7.58 -13.94
N ASP A 411 13.77 6.70 -14.60
CA ASP A 411 13.71 6.68 -16.06
C ASP A 411 12.80 7.79 -16.59
N THR A 412 13.43 8.89 -16.99
CA THR A 412 12.74 10.03 -17.62
C THR A 412 12.58 9.88 -19.13
N LEU A 413 13.27 8.91 -19.73
CA LEU A 413 13.19 8.67 -21.15
C LEU A 413 11.89 7.94 -21.51
N GLN A 414 11.46 7.00 -20.67
CA GLN A 414 10.20 6.28 -20.85
C GLN A 414 8.98 7.10 -20.38
N PHE A 415 9.09 7.81 -19.24
CA PHE A 415 8.02 8.63 -18.67
C PHE A 415 8.01 10.06 -19.23
N THR A 416 7.75 10.21 -20.51
CA THR A 416 7.71 11.51 -21.20
C THR A 416 6.64 12.46 -20.63
N ALA A 417 6.77 13.76 -20.86
CA ALA A 417 5.75 14.74 -20.45
C ALA A 417 4.41 14.47 -21.15
N PHE A 418 4.46 14.05 -22.40
CA PHE A 418 3.28 13.68 -23.18
C PHE A 418 2.55 12.50 -22.53
N HIS A 419 3.27 11.40 -22.21
CA HIS A 419 2.69 10.24 -21.53
C HIS A 419 2.02 10.62 -20.19
N ARG A 420 2.71 11.41 -19.35
CA ARG A 420 2.14 11.85 -18.06
C ARG A 420 0.84 12.63 -18.22
N LYS A 421 0.72 13.48 -19.26
CA LYS A 421 -0.50 14.23 -19.54
C LYS A 421 -1.65 13.31 -19.98
N LEU A 422 -1.39 12.29 -20.82
CA LEU A 422 -2.37 11.30 -21.22
C LEU A 422 -2.89 10.52 -19.99
N MET A 423 -1.99 10.12 -19.09
CA MET A 423 -2.35 9.43 -17.85
C MET A 423 -3.15 10.32 -16.89
N ALA A 424 -2.73 11.57 -16.67
CA ALA A 424 -3.41 12.51 -15.78
C ALA A 424 -4.85 12.82 -16.21
N LYS A 425 -5.18 12.64 -17.49
CA LYS A 425 -6.52 12.79 -18.05
C LYS A 425 -7.27 11.46 -18.22
N ASN A 426 -6.74 10.36 -17.67
CA ASN A 426 -7.28 9.00 -17.79
C ASN A 426 -7.47 8.49 -19.22
N ILE A 427 -6.91 9.17 -20.25
CA ILE A 427 -7.15 8.84 -21.65
C ILE A 427 -6.71 7.40 -21.96
N VAL A 428 -5.57 6.97 -21.41
CA VAL A 428 -5.05 5.60 -21.63
C VAL A 428 -5.99 4.57 -20.99
N LEU A 429 -6.35 4.76 -19.72
CA LEU A 429 -7.18 3.82 -18.99
C LEU A 429 -8.60 3.73 -19.57
N ASP A 430 -9.22 4.85 -19.92
CA ASP A 430 -10.57 4.87 -20.49
C ASP A 430 -10.64 4.15 -21.84
N ASN A 431 -9.61 4.30 -22.68
CA ASN A 431 -9.56 3.61 -23.97
C ASN A 431 -9.21 2.13 -23.81
N ASP A 432 -8.36 1.76 -22.86
CA ASP A 432 -8.12 0.36 -22.47
C ASP A 432 -9.42 -0.32 -22.06
N LEU A 433 -10.21 0.28 -21.16
CA LEU A 433 -11.48 -0.25 -20.69
C LEU A 433 -12.51 -0.40 -21.83
N LYS A 434 -12.60 0.58 -22.76
CA LYS A 434 -13.46 0.49 -23.95
C LYS A 434 -13.02 -0.66 -24.86
N TYR A 435 -11.72 -0.81 -25.05
CA TYR A 435 -11.15 -1.90 -25.83
C TYR A 435 -11.44 -3.27 -25.18
N MET A 436 -11.24 -3.38 -23.87
CA MET A 436 -11.52 -4.61 -23.12
C MET A 436 -13.00 -4.98 -23.12
N ASP A 437 -13.90 -4.02 -22.97
CA ASP A 437 -15.34 -4.24 -23.05
C ASP A 437 -15.76 -4.85 -24.41
N ALA A 438 -15.11 -4.42 -25.50
CA ALA A 438 -15.38 -4.93 -26.82
C ALA A 438 -14.73 -6.29 -27.12
N ASN A 439 -13.54 -6.57 -26.59
CA ASN A 439 -12.68 -7.64 -27.09
C ASN A 439 -12.38 -8.76 -26.06
N ARG A 440 -12.76 -8.61 -24.78
CA ARG A 440 -12.43 -9.55 -23.69
C ARG A 440 -12.72 -11.01 -24.02
N LYS A 441 -13.92 -11.31 -24.56
CA LYS A 441 -14.32 -12.69 -24.89
C LYS A 441 -13.41 -13.29 -25.97
N GLN A 442 -13.11 -12.52 -27.00
CA GLN A 442 -12.23 -12.93 -28.09
C GLN A 442 -10.79 -13.12 -27.62
N LEU A 443 -10.29 -12.20 -26.81
CA LEU A 443 -8.93 -12.28 -26.25
C LEU A 443 -8.76 -13.52 -25.36
N LYS A 444 -9.71 -13.78 -24.45
CA LYS A 444 -9.69 -15.00 -23.63
C LYS A 444 -9.75 -16.29 -24.45
N ALA A 445 -10.51 -16.31 -25.52
CA ALA A 445 -10.58 -17.48 -26.42
C ALA A 445 -9.29 -17.67 -27.20
N LYS A 446 -8.67 -16.57 -27.67
CA LYS A 446 -7.43 -16.63 -28.45
C LYS A 446 -6.20 -16.91 -27.58
N TYR A 447 -6.18 -16.42 -26.36
CA TYR A 447 -5.07 -16.58 -25.41
C TYR A 447 -5.58 -17.22 -24.10
N PRO A 448 -5.81 -18.54 -24.08
CA PRO A 448 -6.26 -19.23 -22.86
C PRO A 448 -5.20 -19.23 -21.76
N HIS A 449 -3.91 -19.14 -22.11
CA HIS A 449 -2.78 -19.11 -21.19
C HIS A 449 -2.01 -17.80 -21.32
N PHE A 450 -1.58 -17.27 -20.17
CA PHE A 450 -0.82 -16.01 -20.12
C PHE A 450 0.51 -16.10 -20.89
N THR A 451 1.18 -17.24 -20.86
CA THR A 451 2.45 -17.46 -21.60
C THR A 451 2.29 -17.22 -23.10
N ASP A 452 1.17 -17.66 -23.69
CA ASP A 452 0.88 -17.45 -25.11
C ASP A 452 0.57 -15.98 -25.39
N TYR A 453 -0.15 -15.33 -24.47
CA TYR A 453 -0.41 -13.89 -24.54
C TYR A 453 0.90 -13.10 -24.45
N LEU A 454 1.74 -13.39 -23.46
CA LEU A 454 3.01 -12.68 -23.25
C LEU A 454 3.90 -12.77 -24.51
N ALA A 455 3.98 -13.96 -25.11
CA ALA A 455 4.83 -14.19 -26.28
C ALA A 455 4.27 -13.57 -27.58
N HIS A 456 2.96 -13.61 -27.80
CA HIS A 456 2.40 -13.36 -29.14
C HIS A 456 1.43 -12.17 -29.22
N TYR A 457 0.92 -11.65 -28.08
CA TYR A 457 0.01 -10.51 -28.15
C TYR A 457 0.74 -9.22 -28.43
N THR A 458 0.26 -8.49 -29.42
CA THR A 458 0.68 -7.13 -29.75
C THR A 458 -0.52 -6.19 -29.65
N VAL A 459 -0.32 -5.02 -29.05
CA VAL A 459 -1.35 -3.99 -28.93
C VAL A 459 -1.72 -3.49 -30.35
N PRO A 460 -3.01 -3.52 -30.74
CA PRO A 460 -3.42 -3.06 -32.06
C PRO A 460 -3.10 -1.58 -32.30
N GLN A 461 -2.65 -1.25 -33.51
CA GLN A 461 -2.36 0.14 -33.86
C GLN A 461 -3.61 1.03 -33.72
N SER A 462 -4.79 0.50 -34.05
CA SER A 462 -6.06 1.22 -33.91
C SER A 462 -6.35 1.72 -32.47
N LEU A 463 -5.95 0.96 -31.44
CA LEU A 463 -6.07 1.41 -30.05
C LEU A 463 -5.12 2.57 -29.74
N ILE A 464 -3.88 2.50 -30.23
CA ILE A 464 -2.90 3.59 -30.13
C ILE A 464 -3.43 4.84 -30.82
N ASP A 465 -3.90 4.71 -32.07
CA ASP A 465 -4.41 5.84 -32.86
C ASP A 465 -5.61 6.50 -32.18
N THR A 466 -6.48 5.72 -31.54
CA THR A 466 -7.62 6.23 -30.77
C THR A 466 -7.15 7.04 -29.57
N ILE A 467 -6.15 6.58 -28.82
CA ILE A 467 -5.57 7.28 -27.66
C ILE A 467 -4.93 8.60 -28.11
N LEU A 468 -4.17 8.58 -29.21
CA LEU A 468 -3.53 9.78 -29.74
C LEU A 468 -4.57 10.80 -30.25
N ALA A 469 -5.61 10.34 -30.95
CA ALA A 469 -6.72 11.18 -31.41
C ALA A 469 -7.50 11.82 -30.26
N GLU A 470 -7.75 11.07 -29.16
CA GLU A 470 -8.41 11.59 -27.98
C GLU A 470 -7.52 12.60 -27.24
N GLY A 471 -6.21 12.32 -27.13
CA GLY A 471 -5.23 13.27 -26.60
C GLY A 471 -5.24 14.59 -27.38
N LYS A 472 -5.22 14.51 -28.72
CA LYS A 472 -5.29 15.70 -29.59
C LYS A 472 -6.57 16.51 -29.41
N LYS A 473 -7.74 15.87 -29.26
CA LYS A 473 -9.00 16.55 -28.94
C LYS A 473 -8.92 17.35 -27.63
N GLN A 474 -8.16 16.86 -26.65
CA GLN A 474 -7.94 17.51 -25.36
C GLN A 474 -6.70 18.45 -25.35
N LYS A 475 -6.13 18.77 -26.54
CA LYS A 475 -4.93 19.61 -26.71
C LYS A 475 -3.69 19.03 -26.00
N ILE A 476 -3.60 17.70 -25.96
CA ILE A 476 -2.45 16.96 -25.43
C ILE A 476 -1.74 16.34 -26.63
N GLU A 477 -0.60 16.93 -27.01
CA GLU A 477 0.23 16.51 -28.13
C GLU A 477 1.69 16.36 -27.68
N PRO A 478 2.48 15.49 -28.36
CA PRO A 478 3.90 15.38 -28.09
C PRO A 478 4.62 16.66 -28.58
N LYS A 479 5.72 17.01 -27.90
CA LYS A 479 6.55 18.16 -28.26
C LYS A 479 7.17 18.00 -29.66
N ASP A 480 7.62 16.78 -29.96
CA ASP A 480 8.29 16.42 -31.20
C ASP A 480 8.14 14.92 -31.48
N LYS A 481 8.62 14.49 -32.67
CA LYS A 481 8.57 13.07 -33.07
C LYS A 481 9.36 12.17 -32.11
N ALA A 482 10.47 12.63 -31.57
CA ALA A 482 11.31 11.84 -30.67
C ALA A 482 10.60 11.58 -29.33
N GLU A 483 9.84 12.54 -28.80
CA GLU A 483 8.99 12.32 -27.63
C GLU A 483 7.87 11.33 -27.93
N LEU A 484 7.24 11.45 -29.11
CA LEU A 484 6.20 10.51 -29.54
C LEU A 484 6.74 9.08 -29.61
N ASP A 485 7.86 8.87 -30.32
CA ASP A 485 8.43 7.52 -30.53
C ASP A 485 8.78 6.86 -29.17
N ARG A 486 9.39 7.59 -28.22
CA ARG A 486 9.64 7.10 -26.86
C ARG A 486 8.35 6.77 -26.12
N THR A 487 7.36 7.66 -26.20
CA THR A 487 6.06 7.42 -25.55
C THR A 487 5.40 6.15 -26.05
N LEU A 488 5.43 5.91 -27.36
CA LEU A 488 4.78 4.75 -27.98
C LEU A 488 5.37 3.42 -27.50
N VAL A 489 6.67 3.34 -27.24
CA VAL A 489 7.31 2.12 -26.71
C VAL A 489 6.70 1.78 -25.35
N TYR A 490 6.70 2.74 -24.41
CA TYR A 490 6.17 2.52 -23.08
C TYR A 490 4.65 2.37 -23.06
N LEU A 491 3.91 3.15 -23.84
CA LEU A 491 2.45 3.07 -23.94
C LEU A 491 1.98 1.68 -24.42
N ARG A 492 2.68 1.07 -25.38
CA ARG A 492 2.38 -0.30 -25.85
C ARG A 492 2.60 -1.32 -24.73
N ALA A 493 3.72 -1.24 -24.01
CA ALA A 493 3.98 -2.13 -22.88
C ALA A 493 2.91 -1.95 -21.79
N GLN A 494 2.56 -0.71 -21.45
CA GLN A 494 1.54 -0.41 -20.45
C GLN A 494 0.16 -0.93 -20.86
N LEU A 495 -0.28 -0.72 -22.08
CA LEU A 495 -1.56 -1.25 -22.57
C LEU A 495 -1.56 -2.78 -22.59
N LYS A 496 -0.47 -3.42 -23.02
CA LYS A 496 -0.31 -4.88 -22.93
C LYS A 496 -0.45 -5.35 -21.49
N ALA A 497 0.16 -4.65 -20.53
CA ALA A 497 0.06 -4.97 -19.11
C ALA A 497 -1.36 -4.76 -18.55
N LEU A 498 -2.04 -3.65 -18.89
CA LEU A 498 -3.41 -3.37 -18.46
C LEU A 498 -4.38 -4.43 -18.96
N ILE A 499 -4.28 -4.80 -20.24
CA ILE A 499 -5.07 -5.87 -20.84
C ILE A 499 -4.80 -7.22 -20.16
N ALA A 500 -3.53 -7.52 -19.83
CA ALA A 500 -3.17 -8.73 -19.08
C ALA A 500 -3.82 -8.73 -17.69
N ARG A 501 -3.75 -7.62 -16.96
CA ARG A 501 -4.44 -7.47 -15.67
C ARG A 501 -5.93 -7.75 -15.77
N ASP A 502 -6.57 -7.20 -16.80
CA ASP A 502 -8.02 -7.30 -16.95
C ASP A 502 -8.48 -8.69 -17.41
N ILE A 503 -7.61 -9.47 -18.01
CA ILE A 503 -7.88 -10.88 -18.37
C ILE A 503 -7.58 -11.83 -17.23
N TRP A 504 -6.46 -11.63 -16.50
CA TRP A 504 -5.96 -12.50 -15.41
C TRP A 504 -5.93 -11.78 -14.07
N ASP A 505 -4.76 -11.21 -13.65
CA ASP A 505 -4.61 -10.48 -12.37
C ASP A 505 -3.40 -9.52 -12.43
N MET A 506 -3.09 -8.89 -11.30
CA MET A 506 -1.95 -7.97 -11.14
C MET A 506 -0.59 -8.67 -11.31
N SER A 507 -0.47 -9.96 -11.03
CA SER A 507 0.77 -10.71 -11.29
C SER A 507 1.17 -10.65 -12.76
N GLU A 508 0.22 -10.81 -13.68
CA GLU A 508 0.44 -10.76 -15.12
C GLU A 508 0.74 -9.33 -15.60
N TYR A 509 0.12 -8.33 -14.97
CA TYR A 509 0.49 -6.93 -15.20
C TYR A 509 1.98 -6.69 -14.91
N PHE A 510 2.45 -7.12 -13.74
CA PHE A 510 3.85 -6.92 -13.35
C PHE A 510 4.81 -7.77 -14.20
N GLN A 511 4.41 -8.95 -14.65
CA GLN A 511 5.25 -9.73 -15.56
C GLN A 511 5.53 -8.98 -16.87
N VAL A 512 4.52 -8.31 -17.44
CA VAL A 512 4.72 -7.47 -18.64
C VAL A 512 5.55 -6.22 -18.33
N MET A 513 5.22 -5.49 -17.25
CA MET A 513 5.90 -4.23 -16.93
C MET A 513 7.36 -4.42 -16.51
N ASN A 514 7.66 -5.51 -15.84
CA ASN A 514 9.02 -5.80 -15.36
C ASN A 514 10.01 -6.12 -16.49
N GLU A 515 9.54 -6.50 -17.68
CA GLU A 515 10.40 -6.61 -18.88
C GLU A 515 11.05 -5.25 -19.24
N GLN A 516 10.36 -4.14 -18.93
CA GLN A 516 10.82 -2.77 -19.23
C GLN A 516 11.46 -2.08 -18.00
N SER A 517 11.47 -2.72 -16.83
CA SER A 517 11.93 -2.10 -15.58
C SER A 517 13.43 -2.16 -15.43
N HIS A 518 14.14 -1.02 -15.55
CA HIS A 518 15.59 -0.92 -15.33
C HIS A 518 16.00 -1.38 -13.92
N VAL A 519 15.15 -1.16 -12.91
CA VAL A 519 15.42 -1.60 -11.53
C VAL A 519 15.40 -3.12 -11.44
N VAL A 520 14.41 -3.77 -12.08
CA VAL A 520 14.31 -5.23 -12.14
C VAL A 520 15.45 -5.83 -12.97
N GLN A 521 15.76 -5.25 -14.12
CA GLN A 521 16.87 -5.71 -14.95
C GLN A 521 18.21 -5.66 -14.17
N ARG A 522 18.46 -4.55 -13.45
CA ARG A 522 19.63 -4.43 -12.60
C ARG A 522 19.69 -5.48 -11.49
N ALA A 523 18.55 -5.80 -10.88
CA ALA A 523 18.45 -6.87 -9.90
C ALA A 523 18.80 -8.24 -10.49
N LEU A 524 18.30 -8.55 -11.68
CA LEU A 524 18.62 -9.80 -12.39
C LEU A 524 20.10 -9.92 -12.74
N GLU A 525 20.73 -8.83 -13.22
CA GLU A 525 22.17 -8.78 -13.47
C GLU A 525 22.98 -9.13 -12.20
N LEU A 526 22.62 -8.53 -11.06
CA LEU A 526 23.27 -8.78 -9.77
C LEU A 526 23.07 -10.21 -9.26
N LEU A 527 21.93 -10.81 -9.54
CA LEU A 527 21.70 -12.22 -9.20
C LEU A 527 22.52 -13.19 -10.05
N ARG A 528 22.75 -12.86 -11.32
CA ARG A 528 23.55 -13.66 -12.27
C ARG A 528 25.05 -13.49 -12.04
N SER A 529 25.50 -12.31 -11.56
CA SER A 529 26.91 -12.10 -11.19
C SER A 529 27.29 -12.97 -9.98
N ARG A 530 28.42 -13.65 -10.04
CA ARG A 530 28.90 -14.58 -9.00
C ARG A 530 29.30 -13.86 -7.71
#